data_5d106c687072450f0b48c3e51a1be1ec
#
_entry.id   5d106c687072450f0b48c3e51a1be1ec
#
_cell.length_a   1.000
_cell.length_b   1.000
_cell.length_c   1.000
_cell.angle_alpha   90.00
_cell.angle_beta   90.00
_cell.angle_gamma   90.00
#
_symmetry.space_group_name_H-M   'P 1'
#
loop_
_entity.id
_entity.type
_entity.pdbx_description
1 polymer ?
#
loop_
_entity_poly.entity_id
_entity_poly.type
_entity_poly.pdbx_seq_one_letter_code
_entity_poly.pdbx_strand_id
1 'polypeptide(L)'
;MAKVLRLPKNNVGRDFVVGDIHGCFSLLEEALDRLNFDPLKDRLFSVGDLINRGPESHRATEFLRKSWFHAVRGNHEEYFIGKFSKKGNLKRGYPKQAEAGRNYQWQYQQSKSARASLRRAFKELPLAI
;
A
#
# COMPACT_ATOMS: atom_id res chain seq x y z
N MET A 1 -9.65 -15.60 0.62
CA MET A 1 -9.52 -14.16 0.88
C MET A 1 -10.82 -13.45 0.57
N ALA A 2 -11.34 -12.69 1.51
CA ALA A 2 -12.58 -11.92 1.31
C ALA A 2 -12.33 -10.72 0.39
N LYS A 3 -13.14 -10.56 -0.66
CA LYS A 3 -13.09 -9.38 -1.53
C LYS A 3 -13.64 -8.13 -0.85
N VAL A 4 -14.48 -8.30 0.15
CA VAL A 4 -15.08 -7.23 0.95
C VAL A 4 -14.72 -7.48 2.41
N LEU A 5 -14.13 -6.49 3.05
CA LEU A 5 -13.86 -6.50 4.48
C LEU A 5 -15.00 -5.73 5.18
N ARG A 6 -15.62 -6.34 6.17
CA ARG A 6 -16.64 -5.69 7.00
C ARG A 6 -16.07 -5.44 8.39
N LEU A 7 -16.06 -4.19 8.79
CA LEU A 7 -15.62 -3.78 10.12
C LEU A 7 -16.79 -3.20 10.90
N PRO A 8 -16.85 -3.44 12.21
CA PRO A 8 -17.88 -2.82 13.05
C PRO A 8 -17.65 -1.32 13.16
N LYS A 9 -18.69 -0.58 13.54
CA LYS A 9 -18.61 0.84 13.86
C LYS A 9 -17.53 1.05 14.93
N ASN A 10 -16.73 2.09 14.76
CA ASN A 10 -15.77 2.49 15.79
C ASN A 10 -16.51 3.26 16.90
N ASN A 11 -16.58 2.65 18.09
CA ASN A 11 -17.24 3.24 19.25
C ASN A 11 -16.25 3.88 20.25
N VAL A 12 -14.93 3.81 19.97
CA VAL A 12 -13.90 4.28 20.90
C VAL A 12 -13.09 5.46 20.35
N GLY A 13 -13.11 5.69 19.05
CA GLY A 13 -12.33 6.74 18.40
C GLY A 13 -12.96 7.20 17.11
N ARG A 14 -12.12 7.79 16.25
CA ARG A 14 -12.52 8.40 14.98
C ARG A 14 -12.08 7.53 13.81
N ASP A 15 -12.83 7.59 12.71
CA ASP A 15 -12.44 7.01 11.44
C ASP A 15 -12.06 8.13 10.47
N PHE A 16 -10.89 8.00 9.85
CA PHE A 16 -10.41 8.91 8.82
C PHE A 16 -10.29 8.18 7.50
N VAL A 17 -10.42 8.90 6.41
CA VAL A 17 -10.20 8.39 5.04
C VAL A 17 -9.09 9.20 4.39
N VAL A 18 -8.19 8.52 3.68
CA VAL A 18 -7.13 9.16 2.90
C VAL A 18 -7.23 8.71 1.44
N GLY A 19 -7.00 9.64 0.53
CA GLY A 19 -6.90 9.37 -0.91
C GLY A 19 -5.61 8.66 -1.28
N ASP A 20 -5.23 8.75 -2.55
CA ASP A 20 -3.99 8.16 -3.08
C ASP A 20 -2.77 8.64 -2.29
N ILE A 21 -1.96 7.70 -1.80
CA ILE A 21 -0.77 8.00 -0.99
C ILE A 21 0.48 8.09 -1.86
N HIS A 22 0.58 7.22 -2.86
CA HIS A 22 1.69 7.22 -3.83
C HIS A 22 3.07 7.41 -3.20
N GLY A 23 3.39 6.62 -2.19
CA GLY A 23 4.71 6.62 -1.56
C GLY A 23 5.04 7.87 -0.75
N CYS A 24 4.04 8.65 -0.32
CA CYS A 24 4.21 9.85 0.49
C CYS A 24 3.87 9.58 1.96
N PHE A 25 4.46 8.55 2.54
CA PHE A 25 4.13 8.11 3.91
C PHE A 25 4.59 9.07 5.00
N SER A 26 5.70 9.79 4.81
CA SER A 26 6.14 10.82 5.76
C SER A 26 5.15 11.99 5.83
N LEU A 27 4.58 12.38 4.68
CA LEU A 27 3.51 13.39 4.65
C LEU A 27 2.24 12.89 5.34
N LEU A 28 1.92 11.61 5.17
CA LEU A 28 0.80 10.99 5.87
C LEU A 28 1.01 11.03 7.38
N GLU A 29 2.20 10.68 7.85
CA GLU A 29 2.54 10.74 9.27
C GLU A 29 2.40 12.16 9.83
N GLU A 30 2.88 13.16 9.10
CA GLU A 30 2.71 14.56 9.49
C GLU A 30 1.23 14.96 9.58
N ALA A 31 0.42 14.55 8.63
CA ALA A 31 -1.02 14.81 8.64
C ALA A 31 -1.70 14.16 9.85
N LEU A 32 -1.34 12.91 10.17
CA LEU A 32 -1.88 12.20 11.32
C LEU A 32 -1.48 12.88 12.65
N ASP A 33 -0.25 13.38 12.75
CA ASP A 33 0.21 14.13 13.92
C ASP A 33 -0.61 15.41 14.11
N ARG A 34 -0.87 16.15 13.03
CA ARG A 34 -1.69 17.38 13.09
C ARG A 34 -3.14 17.11 13.50
N LEU A 35 -3.65 15.91 13.22
CA LEU A 35 -4.99 15.49 13.62
C LEU A 35 -5.05 14.93 15.04
N ASN A 36 -3.93 14.84 15.72
CA ASN A 36 -3.80 14.14 16.99
C ASN A 36 -4.35 12.70 16.89
N PHE A 37 -3.98 12.01 15.82
CA PHE A 37 -4.42 10.64 15.59
C PHE A 37 -3.96 9.73 16.72
N ASP A 38 -4.89 8.99 17.33
CA ASP A 38 -4.61 8.02 18.37
C ASP A 38 -4.65 6.60 17.79
N PRO A 39 -3.49 5.95 17.61
CA PRO A 39 -3.43 4.61 17.01
C PRO A 39 -4.10 3.51 17.84
N LEU A 40 -4.45 3.80 19.09
CA LEU A 40 -5.18 2.86 19.95
C LEU A 40 -6.70 2.98 19.81
N LYS A 41 -7.20 4.07 19.27
CA LYS A 41 -8.63 4.38 19.17
C LYS A 41 -9.11 4.72 17.77
N ASP A 42 -8.29 5.43 17.01
CA ASP A 42 -8.64 5.90 15.68
C ASP A 42 -8.28 4.86 14.61
N ARG A 43 -8.96 4.94 13.48
CA ARG A 43 -8.68 4.11 12.30
C ARG A 43 -8.48 4.99 11.08
N LEU A 44 -7.59 4.58 10.19
CA LEU A 44 -7.36 5.23 8.90
C LEU A 44 -7.71 4.24 7.78
N PHE A 45 -8.56 4.69 6.86
CA PHE A 45 -8.97 3.94 5.68
C PHE A 45 -8.35 4.58 4.43
N SER A 46 -7.64 3.78 3.64
CA SER A 46 -7.02 4.21 2.39
C SER A 46 -7.79 3.65 1.20
N VAL A 47 -7.98 4.48 0.19
CA VAL A 47 -8.62 4.09 -1.08
C VAL A 47 -7.69 3.24 -1.99
N GLY A 48 -6.51 2.88 -1.50
CA GLY A 48 -5.48 2.21 -2.28
C GLY A 48 -4.53 3.20 -2.94
N ASP A 49 -3.82 2.75 -3.97
CA ASP A 49 -2.78 3.52 -4.64
C ASP A 49 -1.72 4.03 -3.67
N LEU A 50 -1.15 3.05 -2.95
CA LEU A 50 -0.15 3.28 -1.91
C LEU A 50 1.24 3.55 -2.48
N ILE A 51 1.51 3.04 -3.68
CA ILE A 51 2.84 2.95 -4.28
C ILE A 51 2.95 3.76 -5.56
N ASN A 52 4.20 3.88 -6.04
CA ASN A 52 4.62 4.59 -7.24
C ASN A 52 4.55 6.12 -7.08
N ARG A 53 5.34 6.83 -7.86
CA ARG A 53 5.48 8.30 -7.91
C ARG A 53 6.26 8.89 -6.74
N GLY A 54 5.83 8.70 -5.50
CA GLY A 54 6.50 9.27 -4.34
C GLY A 54 7.73 8.47 -3.90
N PRO A 55 8.54 9.03 -2.99
CA PRO A 55 9.88 8.48 -2.67
C PRO A 55 9.88 7.30 -1.71
N GLU A 56 8.76 6.99 -1.05
CA GLU A 56 8.72 6.03 0.06
C GLU A 56 7.79 4.84 -0.20
N SER A 57 7.57 4.47 -1.46
CA SER A 57 6.69 3.34 -1.82
C SER A 57 7.05 2.02 -1.11
N HIS A 58 8.34 1.83 -0.81
CA HIS A 58 8.84 0.67 -0.07
C HIS A 58 8.29 0.57 1.35
N ARG A 59 7.76 1.66 1.91
CA ARG A 59 7.14 1.68 3.25
C ARG A 59 5.70 1.15 3.28
N ALA A 60 5.13 0.81 2.15
CA ALA A 60 3.74 0.33 2.09
C ALA A 60 3.48 -0.86 3.04
N THR A 61 4.40 -1.83 3.08
CA THR A 61 4.25 -2.99 3.97
C THR A 61 4.31 -2.62 5.45
N GLU A 62 5.10 -1.59 5.81
CA GLU A 62 5.15 -1.07 7.18
C GLU A 62 3.75 -0.60 7.61
N PHE A 63 3.08 0.19 6.78
CA PHE A 63 1.74 0.70 7.09
C PHE A 63 0.69 -0.40 7.06
N LEU A 64 0.76 -1.31 6.12
CA LEU A 64 -0.18 -2.43 6.02
C LEU A 64 -0.14 -3.39 7.22
N ARG A 65 0.93 -3.38 8.00
CA ARG A 65 1.05 -4.15 9.24
C ARG A 65 0.44 -3.46 10.45
N LYS A 66 0.14 -2.16 10.36
CA LYS A 66 -0.45 -1.41 11.46
C LYS A 66 -1.92 -1.79 11.62
N SER A 67 -2.34 -2.09 12.84
CA SER A 67 -3.71 -2.55 13.14
C SER A 67 -4.77 -1.49 12.85
N TRP A 68 -4.39 -0.24 12.84
CA TRP A 68 -5.28 0.90 12.61
C TRP A 68 -5.36 1.35 11.14
N PHE A 69 -4.53 0.77 10.26
CA PHE A 69 -4.47 1.13 8.85
C PHE A 69 -5.17 0.06 8.00
N HIS A 70 -6.18 0.47 7.27
CA HIS A 70 -6.98 -0.40 6.41
C HIS A 70 -6.99 0.17 4.99
N ALA A 71 -6.63 -0.63 4.01
CA ALA A 71 -6.60 -0.20 2.62
C ALA A 71 -7.42 -1.14 1.73
N VAL A 72 -8.04 -0.58 0.71
CA VAL A 72 -8.51 -1.37 -0.43
C VAL A 72 -7.39 -1.48 -1.46
N ARG A 73 -7.48 -2.46 -2.35
CA ARG A 73 -6.52 -2.63 -3.45
C ARG A 73 -6.79 -1.61 -4.54
N GLY A 74 -5.86 -0.69 -4.76
CA GLY A 74 -5.89 0.25 -5.87
C GLY A 74 -5.36 -0.36 -7.16
N ASN A 75 -5.47 0.37 -8.28
CA ASN A 75 -4.96 -0.09 -9.56
C ASN A 75 -3.42 -0.19 -9.59
N HIS A 76 -2.71 0.64 -8.84
CA HIS A 76 -1.26 0.55 -8.74
C HIS A 76 -0.78 -0.73 -8.04
N GLU A 77 -1.47 -1.18 -7.00
CA GLU A 77 -1.23 -2.48 -6.37
C GLU A 77 -1.54 -3.64 -7.32
N GLU A 78 -2.63 -3.55 -8.08
CA GLU A 78 -3.00 -4.56 -9.07
C GLU A 78 -1.94 -4.67 -10.19
N TYR A 79 -1.41 -3.54 -10.64
CA TYR A 79 -0.30 -3.48 -11.59
C TYR A 79 0.93 -4.21 -11.07
N PHE A 80 1.30 -3.96 -9.82
CA PHE A 80 2.44 -4.61 -9.18
C PHE A 80 2.24 -6.14 -9.11
N ILE A 81 1.06 -6.57 -8.71
CA ILE A 81 0.70 -8.00 -8.65
C ILE A 81 0.85 -8.66 -10.02
N GLY A 82 0.38 -8.00 -11.07
CA GLY A 82 0.48 -8.50 -12.44
C GLY A 82 1.92 -8.57 -12.96
N LYS A 83 2.77 -7.62 -12.54
CA LYS A 83 4.14 -7.43 -13.03
C LYS A 83 5.14 -8.44 -12.44
N PHE A 84 4.99 -8.80 -11.18
CA PHE A 84 5.92 -9.69 -10.48
C PHE A 84 5.28 -11.03 -10.14
N SER A 85 6.09 -12.09 -10.14
CA SER A 85 5.67 -13.43 -9.72
C SER A 85 5.58 -13.51 -8.19
N LYS A 86 5.04 -14.63 -7.69
CA LYS A 86 5.00 -14.93 -6.24
C LYS A 86 6.38 -14.93 -5.61
N LYS A 87 7.43 -15.22 -6.39
CA LYS A 87 8.83 -15.22 -5.94
C LYS A 87 9.53 -13.87 -6.12
N GLY A 88 8.82 -12.85 -6.62
CA GLY A 88 9.38 -11.52 -6.85
C GLY A 88 10.16 -11.36 -8.16
N ASN A 89 10.05 -12.31 -9.10
CA ASN A 89 10.66 -12.21 -10.42
C ASN A 89 9.80 -11.35 -11.34
N LEU A 90 10.45 -10.53 -12.18
CA LEU A 90 9.79 -9.81 -13.24
C LEU A 90 9.20 -10.79 -14.25
N LYS A 91 7.91 -10.66 -14.55
CA LYS A 91 7.26 -11.49 -15.55
C LYS A 91 7.63 -11.05 -16.97
N ARG A 92 7.53 -11.99 -17.93
CA ARG A 92 7.75 -11.71 -19.35
C ARG A 92 6.75 -10.68 -19.85
N GLY A 93 7.20 -9.75 -20.71
CA GLY A 93 6.37 -8.72 -21.33
C GLY A 93 6.34 -7.40 -20.58
N TYR A 94 6.96 -7.34 -19.41
CA TYR A 94 7.08 -6.08 -18.67
C TYR A 94 8.45 -5.42 -18.91
N PRO A 95 8.53 -4.08 -18.83
CA PRO A 95 9.78 -3.36 -19.10
C PRO A 95 10.86 -3.75 -18.09
N LYS A 96 12.09 -3.87 -18.59
CA LYS A 96 13.28 -4.05 -17.75
C LYS A 96 13.59 -2.76 -16.98
N GLN A 97 14.47 -2.85 -15.98
CA GLN A 97 14.84 -1.71 -15.14
C GLN A 97 15.23 -0.46 -15.95
N ALA A 98 16.06 -0.64 -16.99
CA ALA A 98 16.52 0.47 -17.83
C ALA A 98 15.41 1.15 -18.63
N GLU A 99 14.31 0.46 -18.87
CA GLU A 99 13.14 0.93 -19.63
C GLU A 99 12.01 1.42 -18.73
N ALA A 100 12.10 1.14 -17.44
CA ALA A 100 11.06 1.53 -16.49
C ALA A 100 11.06 3.04 -16.29
N GLY A 101 9.88 3.65 -16.32
CA GLY A 101 9.72 5.05 -16.03
C GLY A 101 10.19 5.42 -14.62
N ARG A 102 10.56 6.69 -14.44
CA ARG A 102 11.07 7.24 -13.18
C ARG A 102 10.23 6.86 -11.95
N ASN A 103 8.92 6.85 -12.09
CA ASN A 103 7.99 6.55 -11.00
C ASN A 103 7.98 5.08 -10.57
N TYR A 104 8.61 4.20 -11.33
CA TYR A 104 8.61 2.75 -11.12
C TYR A 104 10.00 2.18 -10.82
N GLN A 105 11.06 2.97 -10.89
CA GLN A 105 12.43 2.52 -10.65
C GLN A 105 12.62 1.89 -9.28
N TRP A 106 11.93 2.42 -8.26
CA TRP A 106 12.00 1.89 -6.89
C TRP A 106 11.69 0.40 -6.80
N GLN A 107 10.81 -0.11 -7.67
CA GLN A 107 10.40 -1.52 -7.69
C GLN A 107 11.59 -2.43 -8.01
N TYR A 108 12.44 -2.00 -8.94
CA TYR A 108 13.61 -2.75 -9.37
C TYR A 108 14.77 -2.65 -8.37
N GLN A 109 14.77 -1.64 -7.54
CA GLN A 109 15.74 -1.45 -6.46
C GLN A 109 15.46 -2.36 -5.27
N GLN A 110 14.24 -2.89 -5.17
CA GLN A 110 13.87 -3.84 -4.14
C GLN A 110 14.45 -5.22 -4.42
N SER A 111 14.79 -5.97 -3.37
CA SER A 111 15.18 -7.37 -3.51
C SER A 111 14.00 -8.22 -4.00
N LYS A 112 14.29 -9.41 -4.53
CA LYS A 112 13.24 -10.37 -4.89
C LYS A 112 12.34 -10.69 -3.69
N SER A 113 12.95 -10.90 -2.54
CA SER A 113 12.25 -11.20 -1.29
C SER A 113 11.33 -10.04 -0.88
N ALA A 114 11.78 -8.79 -0.99
CA ALA A 114 10.96 -7.61 -0.72
C ALA A 114 9.80 -7.50 -1.70
N ARG A 115 10.03 -7.73 -3.00
CA ARG A 115 8.97 -7.73 -4.01
C ARG A 115 7.95 -8.83 -3.77
N ALA A 116 8.40 -10.02 -3.37
CA ALA A 116 7.49 -11.12 -3.02
C ALA A 116 6.61 -10.77 -1.81
N SER A 117 7.18 -10.13 -0.80
CA SER A 117 6.44 -9.67 0.39
C SER A 117 5.43 -8.59 0.05
N LEU A 118 5.80 -7.61 -0.75
CA LEU A 118 4.90 -6.55 -1.23
C LEU A 118 3.74 -7.16 -2.01
N ARG A 119 4.04 -8.04 -2.96
CA ARG A 119 3.01 -8.70 -3.76
C ARG A 119 2.02 -9.48 -2.90
N ARG A 120 2.50 -10.21 -1.92
CA ARG A 120 1.65 -10.96 -0.99
C ARG A 120 0.74 -10.02 -0.21
N ALA A 121 1.29 -8.94 0.34
CA ALA A 121 0.51 -7.96 1.09
C ALA A 121 -0.57 -7.33 0.21
N PHE A 122 -0.25 -6.93 -1.02
CA PHE A 122 -1.22 -6.33 -1.94
C PHE A 122 -2.30 -7.34 -2.38
N LYS A 123 -1.91 -8.60 -2.56
CA LYS A 123 -2.84 -9.66 -2.94
C LYS A 123 -3.91 -9.92 -1.88
N GLU A 124 -3.58 -9.69 -0.62
CA GLU A 124 -4.48 -9.86 0.51
C GLU A 124 -5.42 -8.67 0.74
N LEU A 125 -5.16 -7.53 0.11
CA LEU A 125 -6.03 -6.37 0.26
C LEU A 125 -7.44 -6.64 -0.26
N PRO A 126 -8.48 -6.23 0.48
CA PRO A 126 -9.86 -6.30 -0.01
C PRO A 126 -10.07 -5.33 -1.16
N LEU A 127 -11.16 -5.51 -1.90
CA LEU A 127 -11.58 -4.59 -2.96
C LEU A 127 -12.56 -3.54 -2.45
N ALA A 128 -13.14 -3.77 -1.26
CA ALA A 128 -14.01 -2.82 -0.56
C ALA A 128 -13.93 -3.07 0.96
N ILE A 129 -14.17 -2.02 1.71
CA ILE A 129 -14.27 -2.05 3.16
C ILE A 129 -15.60 -1.43 3.59
#